data_04572486c990155441c1ae43c1ada813
#
_entry.id   04572486c990155441c1ae43c1ada813
#
_cell.length_a   1.000
_cell.length_b   1.000
_cell.length_c   1.000
_cell.angle_alpha   90.00
_cell.angle_beta   90.00
_cell.angle_gamma   90.00
#
_symmetry.space_group_name_H-M   'P 1'
#
loop_
_entity.id
_entity.type
_entity.pdbx_description
1 polymer ?
#
loop_
_entity_poly.entity_id
_entity_poly.type
_entity_poly.pdbx_seq_one_letter_code
_entity_poly.pdbx_strand_id
1 'polypeptide(L)'
;TPAPTPAPEVPTPPLDSRFADLSGHWAAPFVDPLAEAGLVRGFLDGSFRPERTVTRAEFAALVMAAFPGAIPTGGRTQPFADVPQNFWGREVIYRAQARGFVSGFPDGTFRPNAPMTRVQALLALVSGLDLGVGQSDQLGVYRDRAQIPTYATEAVAAATQQQIVVNYPDVDQLRPMQPITRAETAALVYQALVRQGKMPSVTSPYIVQPRQTSASDFPDTDNHWAGDYIAALASRNLVSGFSNGSFQPDAPMTRAQFASLIVGAFSPGTRRPATQFSDVPSDFWAAEVIQRAYRAEFLSGFPDYTFAPQNPVLKLQVLLSLVSGMELMSISPPDLDMLNRYSDRAQIPAYAKRAIATATQLGLIFNYPDKARLTPNRVASRAEVTAMVYQGMVILKKVPALSSPYWVRAGR
;
A
#
# COMPACT_ATOMS: atom_id res chain seq x y z
N THR A 1 23.16 -42.66 14.98
CA THR A 1 21.76 -42.14 14.95
C THR A 1 21.81 -40.71 15.45
N PRO A 2 21.44 -39.71 14.63
CA PRO A 2 21.34 -38.33 15.10
C PRO A 2 20.12 -38.19 16.03
N ALA A 3 20.27 -37.37 17.08
CA ALA A 3 19.22 -37.07 18.04
C ALA A 3 18.01 -36.41 17.34
N PRO A 4 16.78 -36.67 17.80
CA PRO A 4 15.59 -36.07 17.22
C PRO A 4 15.60 -34.55 17.47
N THR A 5 15.30 -33.80 16.41
CA THR A 5 15.06 -32.35 16.45
C THR A 5 13.92 -32.05 17.42
N PRO A 6 14.09 -31.14 18.40
CA PRO A 6 13.00 -30.77 19.28
C PRO A 6 11.83 -30.18 18.49
N ALA A 7 10.62 -30.60 18.82
CA ALA A 7 9.39 -30.03 18.29
C ALA A 7 9.30 -28.53 18.61
N PRO A 8 8.70 -27.71 17.72
CA PRO A 8 8.54 -26.29 18.00
C PRO A 8 7.71 -26.10 19.28
N GLU A 9 8.27 -25.35 20.22
CA GLU A 9 7.56 -24.98 21.46
C GLU A 9 6.32 -24.17 21.10
N VAL A 10 5.15 -24.70 21.47
CA VAL A 10 3.89 -23.97 21.45
C VAL A 10 4.01 -22.86 22.49
N PRO A 11 3.83 -21.57 22.13
CA PRO A 11 3.89 -20.49 23.11
C PRO A 11 2.85 -20.74 24.19
N THR A 12 3.27 -20.89 25.42
CA THR A 12 2.38 -20.92 26.60
C THR A 12 1.64 -19.58 26.70
N PRO A 13 0.29 -19.54 26.79
CA PRO A 13 -0.44 -18.29 26.96
C PRO A 13 -0.03 -17.64 28.29
N PRO A 14 0.06 -16.29 28.34
CA PRO A 14 0.31 -15.58 29.60
C PRO A 14 -0.79 -15.91 30.60
N LEU A 15 -0.39 -16.24 31.82
CA LEU A 15 -1.22 -16.92 32.83
C LEU A 15 -2.24 -16.01 33.53
N ASP A 16 -2.19 -14.67 33.39
CA ASP A 16 -3.14 -13.76 34.04
C ASP A 16 -3.47 -12.56 33.15
N SER A 17 -4.59 -12.62 32.46
CA SER A 17 -5.16 -11.44 31.81
C SER A 17 -5.74 -10.48 32.88
N ARG A 18 -5.63 -9.17 32.61
CA ARG A 18 -6.20 -8.10 33.43
C ARG A 18 -7.73 -8.18 33.56
N PHE A 19 -8.38 -8.86 32.63
CA PHE A 19 -9.82 -9.06 32.57
C PHE A 19 -10.15 -10.54 32.72
N ALA A 20 -11.06 -10.87 33.65
CA ALA A 20 -11.38 -12.25 33.96
C ALA A 20 -11.89 -13.08 32.77
N ASP A 21 -12.61 -12.43 31.85
CA ASP A 21 -13.17 -13.03 30.65
C ASP A 21 -12.19 -13.09 29.45
N LEU A 22 -10.94 -12.69 29.65
CA LEU A 22 -9.86 -12.82 28.67
C LEU A 22 -8.84 -13.89 29.07
N SER A 23 -8.97 -14.52 30.22
CA SER A 23 -8.07 -15.61 30.61
C SER A 23 -8.18 -16.78 29.62
N GLY A 24 -7.08 -17.09 28.92
CA GLY A 24 -7.07 -18.09 27.86
C GLY A 24 -7.76 -17.67 26.55
N HIS A 25 -8.21 -16.44 26.45
CA HIS A 25 -8.86 -15.93 25.24
C HIS A 25 -7.82 -15.52 24.19
N TRP A 26 -8.08 -15.83 22.91
CA TRP A 26 -7.16 -15.55 21.81
C TRP A 26 -6.72 -14.09 21.69
N ALA A 27 -7.57 -13.15 22.13
CA ALA A 27 -7.33 -11.72 22.01
C ALA A 27 -6.56 -11.12 23.17
N ALA A 28 -6.32 -11.85 24.28
CA ALA A 28 -5.59 -11.35 25.45
C ALA A 28 -4.24 -10.68 25.08
N PRO A 29 -3.40 -11.26 24.19
CA PRO A 29 -2.11 -10.66 23.79
C PRO A 29 -2.24 -9.30 23.10
N PHE A 30 -3.42 -8.96 22.57
CA PHE A 30 -3.69 -7.67 21.93
C PHE A 30 -4.37 -6.69 22.89
N VAL A 31 -5.28 -7.20 23.73
CA VAL A 31 -6.10 -6.36 24.61
C VAL A 31 -5.35 -5.88 25.84
N ASP A 32 -4.60 -6.76 26.48
CA ASP A 32 -3.88 -6.43 27.74
C ASP A 32 -2.91 -5.27 27.57
N PRO A 33 -2.04 -5.23 26.52
CA PRO A 33 -1.15 -4.10 26.32
C PRO A 33 -1.88 -2.80 25.95
N LEU A 34 -3.03 -2.89 25.24
CA LEU A 34 -3.86 -1.71 24.98
C LEU A 34 -4.51 -1.17 26.26
N ALA A 35 -4.89 -2.06 27.18
CA ALA A 35 -5.43 -1.68 28.46
C ALA A 35 -4.37 -1.06 29.38
N GLU A 36 -3.14 -1.58 29.37
CA GLU A 36 -1.98 -1.00 30.07
C GLU A 36 -1.67 0.41 29.56
N ALA A 37 -1.75 0.61 28.24
CA ALA A 37 -1.59 1.91 27.62
C ALA A 37 -2.80 2.85 27.81
N GLY A 38 -3.88 2.40 28.50
CA GLY A 38 -5.08 3.18 28.73
C GLY A 38 -5.97 3.41 27.51
N LEU A 39 -5.69 2.70 26.39
CA LEU A 39 -6.40 2.84 25.12
C LEU A 39 -7.75 2.11 25.10
N VAL A 40 -7.84 1.01 25.83
CA VAL A 40 -9.10 0.29 26.05
C VAL A 40 -9.38 0.13 27.54
N ARG A 41 -10.68 0.00 27.87
CA ARG A 41 -11.12 -0.19 29.25
C ARG A 41 -12.14 -1.31 29.32
N GLY A 42 -12.17 -2.00 30.46
CA GLY A 42 -13.22 -2.95 30.81
C GLY A 42 -14.45 -2.28 31.38
N PHE A 43 -15.40 -3.11 31.81
CA PHE A 43 -16.59 -2.72 32.48
C PHE A 43 -16.40 -2.69 34.02
N LEU A 44 -17.35 -2.11 34.74
CA LEU A 44 -17.30 -1.99 36.22
C LEU A 44 -17.26 -3.36 36.91
N ASP A 45 -17.75 -4.40 36.26
CA ASP A 45 -17.73 -5.78 36.76
C ASP A 45 -16.36 -6.48 36.54
N GLY A 46 -15.35 -5.77 36.04
CA GLY A 46 -14.01 -6.31 35.74
C GLY A 46 -13.91 -7.10 34.44
N SER A 47 -14.99 -7.16 33.66
CA SER A 47 -14.98 -7.85 32.35
C SER A 47 -14.53 -6.94 31.21
N PHE A 48 -14.00 -7.53 30.10
CA PHE A 48 -13.75 -6.82 28.83
C PHE A 48 -14.91 -6.97 27.86
N ARG A 49 -15.64 -8.08 27.92
CA ARG A 49 -16.72 -8.48 27.01
C ARG A 49 -16.23 -8.60 25.57
N PRO A 50 -15.31 -9.51 25.29
CA PRO A 50 -14.61 -9.63 24.01
C PRO A 50 -15.55 -9.81 22.81
N GLU A 51 -16.62 -10.58 22.97
CA GLU A 51 -17.57 -10.91 21.89
C GLU A 51 -18.66 -9.84 21.67
N ARG A 52 -18.71 -8.80 22.52
CA ARG A 52 -19.67 -7.69 22.31
C ARG A 52 -19.30 -6.93 21.04
N THR A 53 -20.30 -6.66 20.19
CA THR A 53 -20.11 -5.85 18.99
C THR A 53 -19.80 -4.39 19.32
N VAL A 54 -19.03 -3.73 18.46
CA VAL A 54 -18.63 -2.32 18.59
C VAL A 54 -19.52 -1.46 17.70
N THR A 55 -20.02 -0.36 18.26
CA THR A 55 -20.75 0.64 17.49
C THR A 55 -19.81 1.56 16.73
N ARG A 56 -20.33 2.24 15.71
CA ARG A 56 -19.53 3.19 14.91
C ARG A 56 -18.96 4.34 15.74
N ALA A 57 -19.71 4.82 16.75
CA ALA A 57 -19.22 5.85 17.66
C ALA A 57 -18.12 5.33 18.61
N GLU A 58 -18.26 4.10 19.14
CA GLU A 58 -17.23 3.48 19.98
C GLU A 58 -15.93 3.23 19.17
N PHE A 59 -16.05 2.80 17.91
CA PHE A 59 -14.89 2.66 17.03
C PHE A 59 -14.20 4.00 16.80
N ALA A 60 -14.95 5.07 16.47
CA ALA A 60 -14.40 6.40 16.30
C ALA A 60 -13.65 6.89 17.55
N ALA A 61 -14.19 6.62 18.74
CA ALA A 61 -13.54 6.95 20.00
C ALA A 61 -12.21 6.20 20.18
N LEU A 62 -12.18 4.91 19.89
CA LEU A 62 -10.98 4.10 20.03
C LEU A 62 -9.88 4.54 19.06
N VAL A 63 -10.19 4.75 17.78
CA VAL A 63 -9.17 5.17 16.81
C VAL A 63 -8.62 6.57 17.10
N MET A 64 -9.43 7.48 17.65
CA MET A 64 -8.94 8.80 18.06
C MET A 64 -8.07 8.75 19.32
N ALA A 65 -8.29 7.80 20.20
CA ALA A 65 -7.42 7.55 21.35
C ALA A 65 -6.10 6.88 20.93
N ALA A 66 -6.18 5.85 20.07
CA ALA A 66 -5.01 5.08 19.62
C ALA A 66 -4.09 5.87 18.68
N PHE A 67 -4.67 6.74 17.86
CA PHE A 67 -3.94 7.52 16.85
C PHE A 67 -4.14 9.03 17.07
N PRO A 68 -3.59 9.61 18.13
CA PRO A 68 -3.67 11.06 18.37
C PRO A 68 -2.90 11.81 17.27
N GLY A 69 -3.38 13.00 16.89
CA GLY A 69 -2.73 13.85 15.89
C GLY A 69 -3.57 15.06 15.54
N ALA A 70 -2.96 16.03 14.87
CA ALA A 70 -3.64 17.24 14.42
C ALA A 70 -4.66 16.91 13.32
N ILE A 71 -5.72 17.71 13.27
CA ILE A 71 -6.67 17.69 12.16
C ILE A 71 -5.96 18.30 10.95
N PRO A 72 -5.97 17.63 9.78
CA PRO A 72 -5.37 18.18 8.57
C PRO A 72 -5.98 19.56 8.23
N THR A 73 -5.15 20.48 7.79
CA THR A 73 -5.61 21.80 7.31
C THR A 73 -6.49 21.61 6.07
N GLY A 74 -7.78 21.96 6.18
CA GLY A 74 -8.77 21.73 5.11
C GLY A 74 -9.65 20.49 5.28
N GLY A 75 -9.50 19.75 6.37
CA GLY A 75 -10.40 18.67 6.73
C GLY A 75 -11.85 19.18 6.82
N ARG A 76 -12.68 18.82 5.83
CA ARG A 76 -14.09 19.22 5.81
C ARG A 76 -14.88 18.26 6.68
N THR A 77 -15.45 18.76 7.75
CA THR A 77 -16.49 18.05 8.51
C THR A 77 -17.85 18.52 8.03
N GLN A 78 -18.71 17.58 7.64
CA GLN A 78 -20.12 17.88 7.40
C GLN A 78 -20.94 17.45 8.63
N PRO A 79 -21.90 18.28 9.06
CA PRO A 79 -22.76 17.90 10.18
C PRO A 79 -23.62 16.69 9.82
N PHE A 80 -23.72 15.74 10.74
CA PHE A 80 -24.57 14.56 10.60
C PHE A 80 -25.93 14.83 11.27
N ALA A 81 -27.01 14.52 10.55
CA ALA A 81 -28.38 14.78 11.01
C ALA A 81 -28.73 14.00 12.31
N ASP A 82 -28.11 12.86 12.51
CA ASP A 82 -28.36 11.93 13.62
C ASP A 82 -27.30 11.97 14.73
N VAL A 83 -26.44 13.00 14.74
CA VAL A 83 -25.45 13.26 15.80
C VAL A 83 -25.74 14.59 16.48
N PRO A 84 -26.69 14.61 17.46
CA PRO A 84 -27.10 15.84 18.13
C PRO A 84 -25.96 16.43 18.97
N GLN A 85 -26.11 17.70 19.39
CA GLN A 85 -25.05 18.42 20.11
C GLN A 85 -24.68 17.80 21.46
N ASN A 86 -25.63 17.16 22.11
CA ASN A 86 -25.44 16.49 23.40
C ASN A 86 -25.04 15.01 23.28
N PHE A 87 -24.79 14.51 22.07
CA PHE A 87 -24.31 13.14 21.90
C PHE A 87 -22.87 13.00 22.44
N TRP A 88 -22.65 12.03 23.32
CA TRP A 88 -21.37 11.84 24.02
C TRP A 88 -20.16 11.75 23.07
N GLY A 89 -20.34 11.12 21.92
CA GLY A 89 -19.29 10.86 20.91
C GLY A 89 -19.19 11.93 19.83
N ARG A 90 -19.94 13.04 19.91
CA ARG A 90 -20.00 14.03 18.85
C ARG A 90 -18.61 14.54 18.44
N GLU A 91 -17.84 15.01 19.39
CA GLU A 91 -16.51 15.58 19.10
C GLU A 91 -15.57 14.56 18.47
N VAL A 92 -15.51 13.34 19.02
CA VAL A 92 -14.62 12.29 18.49
C VAL A 92 -15.04 11.82 17.11
N ILE A 93 -16.34 11.78 16.80
CA ILE A 93 -16.85 11.45 15.46
C ILE A 93 -16.37 12.49 14.43
N TYR A 94 -16.52 13.78 14.74
CA TYR A 94 -16.08 14.83 13.80
C TYR A 94 -14.56 14.89 13.65
N ARG A 95 -13.81 14.64 14.71
CA ARG A 95 -12.34 14.50 14.64
C ARG A 95 -11.94 13.30 13.80
N ALA A 96 -12.60 12.16 13.99
CA ALA A 96 -12.35 10.95 13.21
C ALA A 96 -12.70 11.15 11.72
N GLN A 97 -13.80 11.87 11.42
CA GLN A 97 -14.17 12.26 10.06
C GLN A 97 -13.11 13.17 9.43
N ALA A 98 -12.71 14.24 10.14
CA ALA A 98 -11.71 15.19 9.64
C ALA A 98 -10.35 14.54 9.35
N ARG A 99 -10.06 13.43 10.01
CA ARG A 99 -8.83 12.64 9.82
C ARG A 99 -8.99 11.45 8.88
N GLY A 100 -10.14 11.30 8.24
CA GLY A 100 -10.38 10.23 7.27
C GLY A 100 -10.60 8.83 7.85
N PHE A 101 -10.72 8.67 9.18
CA PHE A 101 -11.03 7.36 9.78
C PHE A 101 -12.48 6.93 9.57
N VAL A 102 -13.41 7.86 9.56
CA VAL A 102 -14.83 7.54 9.37
C VAL A 102 -15.49 8.52 8.42
N SER A 103 -16.52 8.04 7.73
CA SER A 103 -17.37 8.86 6.87
C SER A 103 -18.84 8.63 7.21
N GLY A 104 -19.72 9.57 6.80
CA GLY A 104 -21.17 9.41 6.86
C GLY A 104 -21.71 8.61 5.69
N PHE A 105 -23.01 8.43 5.71
CA PHE A 105 -23.76 7.82 4.62
C PHE A 105 -24.28 8.90 3.64
N PRO A 106 -24.64 8.50 2.40
CA PRO A 106 -25.16 9.44 1.42
C PRO A 106 -26.42 10.18 1.82
N ASP A 107 -27.17 9.64 2.79
CA ASP A 107 -28.38 10.25 3.37
C ASP A 107 -28.08 11.34 4.44
N GLY A 108 -26.82 11.71 4.62
CA GLY A 108 -26.36 12.70 5.58
C GLY A 108 -26.32 12.22 7.04
N THR A 109 -26.47 10.91 7.28
CA THR A 109 -26.39 10.32 8.64
C THR A 109 -25.00 9.73 8.91
N PHE A 110 -24.67 9.57 10.20
CA PHE A 110 -23.48 8.82 10.66
C PHE A 110 -23.84 7.44 11.21
N ARG A 111 -25.03 7.30 11.78
CA ARG A 111 -25.55 6.10 12.48
C ARG A 111 -24.65 5.69 13.65
N PRO A 112 -24.48 6.54 14.68
CA PRO A 112 -23.48 6.36 15.74
C PRO A 112 -23.65 5.08 16.55
N ASN A 113 -24.89 4.64 16.74
CA ASN A 113 -25.22 3.43 17.52
C ASN A 113 -25.33 2.15 16.67
N ALA A 114 -25.19 2.26 15.34
CA ALA A 114 -25.17 1.08 14.48
C ALA A 114 -23.89 0.27 14.69
N PRO A 115 -23.97 -1.08 14.64
CA PRO A 115 -22.78 -1.91 14.70
C PRO A 115 -21.85 -1.62 13.51
N MET A 116 -20.55 -1.59 13.77
CA MET A 116 -19.50 -1.47 12.74
C MET A 116 -19.27 -2.84 12.10
N THR A 117 -19.15 -2.91 10.77
CA THR A 117 -18.75 -4.17 10.14
C THR A 117 -17.22 -4.29 10.07
N ARG A 118 -16.71 -5.51 9.93
CA ARG A 118 -15.27 -5.76 9.85
C ARG A 118 -14.65 -5.01 8.65
N VAL A 119 -15.29 -5.04 7.50
CA VAL A 119 -14.79 -4.32 6.32
C VAL A 119 -14.76 -2.81 6.55
N GLN A 120 -15.75 -2.24 7.24
CA GLN A 120 -15.76 -0.81 7.57
C GLN A 120 -14.61 -0.44 8.53
N ALA A 121 -14.30 -1.30 9.51
CA ALA A 121 -13.18 -1.08 10.42
C ALA A 121 -11.83 -1.10 9.69
N LEU A 122 -11.64 -2.01 8.74
CA LEU A 122 -10.44 -2.06 7.91
C LEU A 122 -10.31 -0.85 6.99
N LEU A 123 -11.40 -0.46 6.31
CA LEU A 123 -11.44 0.78 5.51
C LEU A 123 -11.05 1.99 6.34
N ALA A 124 -11.61 2.10 7.55
CA ALA A 124 -11.33 3.20 8.46
C ALA A 124 -9.86 3.28 8.85
N LEU A 125 -9.23 2.16 9.18
CA LEU A 125 -7.80 2.11 9.54
C LEU A 125 -6.92 2.45 8.33
N VAL A 126 -7.21 1.88 7.16
CA VAL A 126 -6.42 2.13 5.94
C VAL A 126 -6.50 3.60 5.53
N SER A 127 -7.71 4.17 5.49
CA SER A 127 -7.92 5.57 5.11
C SER A 127 -7.34 6.53 6.16
N GLY A 128 -7.65 6.34 7.43
CA GLY A 128 -7.23 7.25 8.50
C GLY A 128 -5.73 7.23 8.80
N LEU A 129 -5.03 6.15 8.44
CA LEU A 129 -3.58 5.99 8.60
C LEU A 129 -2.80 6.17 7.29
N ASP A 130 -3.50 6.49 6.19
CA ASP A 130 -2.91 6.67 4.86
C ASP A 130 -2.00 5.50 4.44
N LEU A 131 -2.52 4.28 4.54
CA LEU A 131 -1.74 3.07 4.28
C LEU A 131 -1.58 2.74 2.79
N GLY A 132 -2.12 3.59 1.93
CA GLY A 132 -2.06 3.43 0.48
C GLY A 132 -3.01 2.34 -0.04
N VAL A 133 -2.78 1.95 -1.28
CA VAL A 133 -3.60 0.97 -2.03
C VAL A 133 -2.95 -0.40 -1.96
N GLY A 134 -3.71 -1.40 -1.56
CA GLY A 134 -3.24 -2.78 -1.53
C GLY A 134 -3.39 -3.49 -2.87
N GLN A 135 -2.62 -4.54 -3.06
CA GLN A 135 -2.61 -5.34 -4.27
C GLN A 135 -3.66 -6.46 -4.18
N SER A 136 -4.50 -6.58 -5.20
CA SER A 136 -5.65 -7.50 -5.18
C SER A 136 -5.30 -8.99 -5.01
N ASP A 137 -4.08 -9.41 -5.38
CA ASP A 137 -3.57 -10.77 -5.17
C ASP A 137 -3.48 -11.14 -3.69
N GLN A 138 -3.28 -10.16 -2.81
CA GLN A 138 -3.28 -10.36 -1.36
C GLN A 138 -4.62 -10.91 -0.84
N LEU A 139 -5.71 -10.68 -1.56
CA LEU A 139 -7.01 -11.23 -1.22
C LEU A 139 -7.09 -12.75 -1.43
N GLY A 140 -6.12 -13.33 -2.15
CA GLY A 140 -6.00 -14.77 -2.36
C GLY A 140 -5.82 -15.59 -1.07
N VAL A 141 -5.44 -14.96 0.04
CA VAL A 141 -5.35 -15.61 1.36
C VAL A 141 -6.73 -15.90 1.98
N TYR A 142 -7.80 -15.26 1.47
CA TYR A 142 -9.15 -15.43 2.04
C TYR A 142 -10.01 -16.37 1.20
N ARG A 143 -10.58 -17.40 1.85
CA ARG A 143 -11.55 -18.32 1.21
C ARG A 143 -12.87 -17.61 0.85
N ASP A 144 -13.24 -16.59 1.61
CA ASP A 144 -14.47 -15.81 1.44
C ASP A 144 -14.25 -14.48 0.71
N ARG A 145 -13.16 -14.35 -0.04
CA ARG A 145 -12.83 -13.12 -0.79
C ARG A 145 -13.94 -12.62 -1.72
N ALA A 146 -14.79 -13.51 -2.22
CA ALA A 146 -15.92 -13.13 -3.06
C ALA A 146 -17.00 -12.32 -2.30
N GLN A 147 -16.99 -12.34 -0.97
CA GLN A 147 -17.90 -11.55 -0.13
C GLN A 147 -17.35 -10.14 0.17
N ILE A 148 -16.11 -9.84 -0.22
CA ILE A 148 -15.51 -8.52 -0.05
C ILE A 148 -16.18 -7.58 -1.05
N PRO A 149 -16.83 -6.49 -0.60
CA PRO A 149 -17.41 -5.51 -1.53
C PRO A 149 -16.35 -4.91 -2.43
N THR A 150 -16.69 -4.64 -3.70
CA THR A 150 -15.75 -4.12 -4.70
C THR A 150 -15.07 -2.81 -4.24
N TYR A 151 -15.81 -1.93 -3.55
CA TYR A 151 -15.26 -0.67 -3.03
C TYR A 151 -14.22 -0.85 -1.91
N ALA A 152 -14.13 -2.05 -1.33
CA ALA A 152 -13.25 -2.33 -0.19
C ALA A 152 -12.05 -3.22 -0.55
N THR A 153 -11.98 -3.75 -1.76
CA THR A 153 -10.95 -4.72 -2.17
C THR A 153 -9.53 -4.20 -1.95
N GLU A 154 -9.27 -2.98 -2.34
CA GLU A 154 -7.94 -2.37 -2.23
C GLU A 154 -7.56 -2.08 -0.77
N ALA A 155 -8.51 -1.60 0.02
CA ALA A 155 -8.26 -1.33 1.43
C ALA A 155 -8.03 -2.63 2.23
N VAL A 156 -8.81 -3.68 1.96
CA VAL A 156 -8.59 -4.99 2.58
C VAL A 156 -7.23 -5.56 2.18
N ALA A 157 -6.86 -5.44 0.91
CA ALA A 157 -5.55 -5.85 0.43
C ALA A 157 -4.42 -5.06 1.12
N ALA A 158 -4.55 -3.73 1.26
CA ALA A 158 -3.59 -2.90 1.97
C ALA A 158 -3.45 -3.30 3.45
N ALA A 159 -4.57 -3.50 4.15
CA ALA A 159 -4.56 -3.96 5.54
C ALA A 159 -3.90 -5.32 5.69
N THR A 160 -4.10 -6.23 4.72
CA THR A 160 -3.46 -7.55 4.69
C THR A 160 -1.96 -7.43 4.49
N GLN A 161 -1.51 -6.66 3.49
CA GLN A 161 -0.08 -6.40 3.24
C GLN A 161 0.64 -5.81 4.45
N GLN A 162 -0.06 -4.96 5.21
CA GLN A 162 0.47 -4.32 6.41
C GLN A 162 0.34 -5.18 7.67
N GLN A 163 -0.14 -6.44 7.54
CA GLN A 163 -0.36 -7.37 8.67
C GLN A 163 -1.28 -6.82 9.76
N ILE A 164 -2.24 -5.97 9.39
CA ILE A 164 -3.22 -5.39 10.31
C ILE A 164 -4.37 -6.38 10.56
N VAL A 165 -4.68 -7.25 9.61
CA VAL A 165 -5.82 -8.17 9.70
C VAL A 165 -5.54 -9.30 10.67
N VAL A 166 -6.45 -9.48 11.62
CA VAL A 166 -6.46 -10.60 12.57
C VAL A 166 -7.81 -11.30 12.47
N ASN A 167 -7.81 -12.60 12.16
CA ASN A 167 -9.01 -13.41 12.01
C ASN A 167 -9.00 -14.57 13.00
N TYR A 168 -10.10 -14.74 13.73
CA TYR A 168 -10.32 -15.85 14.66
C TYR A 168 -11.70 -16.48 14.39
N PRO A 169 -11.87 -17.80 14.50
CA PRO A 169 -10.82 -18.82 14.67
C PRO A 169 -10.09 -19.16 13.37
N ASP A 170 -10.67 -18.87 12.22
CA ASP A 170 -10.14 -19.22 10.90
C ASP A 170 -9.39 -18.05 10.29
N VAL A 171 -8.06 -18.13 10.23
CA VAL A 171 -7.20 -17.07 9.73
C VAL A 171 -7.48 -16.69 8.28
N ASP A 172 -7.97 -17.62 7.48
CA ASP A 172 -8.30 -17.46 6.06
C ASP A 172 -9.77 -17.08 5.78
N GLN A 173 -10.54 -16.70 6.83
CA GLN A 173 -11.89 -16.16 6.70
C GLN A 173 -11.96 -14.71 7.19
N LEU A 174 -12.16 -13.77 6.27
CA LEU A 174 -12.27 -12.35 6.59
C LEU A 174 -13.60 -11.98 7.26
N ARG A 175 -14.71 -12.60 6.82
CA ARG A 175 -16.09 -12.29 7.25
C ARG A 175 -16.41 -10.81 7.13
N PRO A 176 -16.26 -10.18 5.95
CA PRO A 176 -16.19 -8.73 5.79
C PRO A 176 -17.44 -8.00 6.26
N MET A 177 -18.61 -8.60 6.08
CA MET A 177 -19.90 -7.98 6.38
C MET A 177 -20.42 -8.24 7.80
N GLN A 178 -19.71 -9.07 8.58
CA GLN A 178 -20.14 -9.33 9.98
C GLN A 178 -19.84 -8.11 10.88
N PRO A 179 -20.70 -7.85 11.86
CA PRO A 179 -20.39 -6.89 12.93
C PRO A 179 -19.10 -7.26 13.64
N ILE A 180 -18.20 -6.30 13.79
CA ILE A 180 -16.92 -6.50 14.45
C ILE A 180 -17.09 -6.53 15.97
N THR A 181 -16.41 -7.47 16.65
CA THR A 181 -16.41 -7.56 18.11
C THR A 181 -15.36 -6.63 18.73
N ARG A 182 -15.44 -6.45 20.07
CA ARG A 182 -14.45 -5.68 20.83
C ARG A 182 -13.07 -6.31 20.76
N ALA A 183 -13.00 -7.65 20.86
CA ALA A 183 -11.76 -8.40 20.70
C ALA A 183 -11.12 -8.19 19.31
N GLU A 184 -11.90 -8.36 18.27
CA GLU A 184 -11.43 -8.15 16.89
C GLU A 184 -11.00 -6.71 16.65
N THR A 185 -11.78 -5.73 17.14
CA THR A 185 -11.42 -4.30 17.01
C THR A 185 -10.10 -3.99 17.71
N ALA A 186 -9.92 -4.50 18.95
CA ALA A 186 -8.69 -4.32 19.70
C ALA A 186 -7.48 -4.94 18.94
N ALA A 187 -7.63 -6.14 18.39
CA ALA A 187 -6.59 -6.80 17.66
C ALA A 187 -6.19 -6.02 16.38
N LEU A 188 -7.15 -5.51 15.60
CA LEU A 188 -6.86 -4.68 14.42
C LEU A 188 -6.14 -3.38 14.80
N VAL A 189 -6.62 -2.68 15.83
CA VAL A 189 -6.01 -1.43 16.30
C VAL A 189 -4.60 -1.68 16.86
N TYR A 190 -4.40 -2.76 17.59
CA TYR A 190 -3.09 -3.15 18.10
C TYR A 190 -2.09 -3.36 16.94
N GLN A 191 -2.47 -4.15 15.93
CA GLN A 191 -1.62 -4.39 14.76
C GLN A 191 -1.30 -3.10 13.99
N ALA A 192 -2.27 -2.19 13.88
CA ALA A 192 -2.03 -0.89 13.28
C ALA A 192 -1.03 -0.04 14.09
N LEU A 193 -1.04 -0.14 15.42
CA LEU A 193 -0.05 0.51 16.30
C LEU A 193 1.34 -0.16 16.19
N VAL A 194 1.40 -1.48 16.09
CA VAL A 194 2.65 -2.22 15.82
C VAL A 194 3.26 -1.74 14.50
N ARG A 195 2.44 -1.60 13.46
CA ARG A 195 2.90 -1.13 12.15
C ARG A 195 3.47 0.28 12.19
N GLN A 196 2.96 1.14 13.08
CA GLN A 196 3.51 2.48 13.31
C GLN A 196 4.70 2.53 14.29
N GLY A 197 5.17 1.38 14.78
CA GLY A 197 6.24 1.30 15.78
C GLY A 197 5.85 1.81 17.17
N LYS A 198 4.53 1.91 17.46
CA LYS A 198 4.02 2.41 18.74
C LYS A 198 3.75 1.31 19.77
N MET A 199 3.66 0.06 19.31
CA MET A 199 3.52 -1.12 20.16
C MET A 199 4.51 -2.19 19.71
N PRO A 200 4.95 -3.06 20.62
CA PRO A 200 5.80 -4.20 20.27
C PRO A 200 5.04 -5.20 19.40
N SER A 201 5.77 -5.94 18.56
CA SER A 201 5.16 -7.04 17.81
C SER A 201 4.72 -8.18 18.73
N VAL A 202 3.60 -8.80 18.42
CA VAL A 202 3.09 -9.99 19.12
C VAL A 202 3.04 -11.16 18.15
N THR A 203 3.36 -12.37 18.63
CA THR A 203 3.20 -13.59 17.85
C THR A 203 1.80 -14.16 18.10
N SER A 204 1.02 -14.31 17.03
CA SER A 204 -0.30 -14.95 17.09
C SER A 204 -0.58 -15.67 15.77
N PRO A 205 -1.14 -16.91 15.83
CA PRO A 205 -1.49 -17.66 14.62
C PRO A 205 -2.67 -17.02 13.87
N TYR A 206 -3.35 -16.05 14.47
CA TYR A 206 -4.52 -15.38 13.91
C TYR A 206 -4.19 -14.11 13.14
N ILE A 207 -2.92 -13.64 13.16
CA ILE A 207 -2.46 -12.54 12.32
C ILE A 207 -2.34 -13.05 10.89
N VAL A 208 -3.12 -12.47 9.99
CA VAL A 208 -3.09 -12.85 8.58
C VAL A 208 -1.74 -12.47 7.99
N GLN A 209 -1.03 -13.48 7.50
CA GLN A 209 0.23 -13.25 6.81
C GLN A 209 -0.07 -12.84 5.36
N PRO A 210 0.57 -11.76 4.87
CA PRO A 210 0.43 -11.39 3.48
C PRO A 210 0.96 -12.51 2.59
N ARG A 211 0.33 -12.68 1.43
CA ARG A 211 0.85 -13.60 0.44
C ARG A 211 2.26 -13.14 0.04
N GLN A 212 3.23 -14.00 0.28
CA GLN A 212 4.57 -13.78 -0.23
C GLN A 212 4.58 -14.19 -1.69
N THR A 213 4.75 -13.21 -2.58
CA THR A 213 5.02 -13.49 -3.99
C THR A 213 6.47 -13.94 -4.10
N SER A 214 6.68 -15.21 -4.39
CA SER A 214 8.00 -15.74 -4.76
C SER A 214 8.19 -15.66 -6.28
N ALA A 215 9.42 -15.77 -6.76
CA ALA A 215 9.71 -15.80 -8.20
C ALA A 215 8.93 -16.91 -8.92
N SER A 216 8.61 -18.00 -8.22
CA SER A 216 7.81 -19.11 -8.71
C SER A 216 6.31 -18.82 -8.82
N ASP A 217 5.81 -17.68 -8.29
CA ASP A 217 4.39 -17.35 -8.31
C ASP A 217 3.92 -16.82 -9.67
N PHE A 218 4.86 -16.51 -10.60
CA PHE A 218 4.56 -16.06 -11.94
C PHE A 218 5.22 -16.97 -12.98
N PRO A 219 4.60 -18.08 -13.37
CA PRO A 219 5.19 -19.04 -14.31
C PRO A 219 5.62 -18.44 -15.65
N ASP A 220 4.97 -17.34 -16.06
CA ASP A 220 5.28 -16.61 -17.28
C ASP A 220 6.53 -15.72 -17.16
N THR A 221 7.20 -15.73 -16.01
CA THR A 221 8.47 -14.99 -15.80
C THR A 221 9.69 -15.88 -15.62
N ASP A 222 9.54 -17.20 -15.52
CA ASP A 222 10.62 -18.14 -15.19
C ASP A 222 11.82 -18.08 -16.15
N ASN A 223 11.58 -17.87 -17.44
CA ASN A 223 12.63 -17.70 -18.45
C ASN A 223 12.64 -16.30 -19.08
N HIS A 224 11.96 -15.36 -18.45
CA HIS A 224 11.88 -14.00 -18.93
C HIS A 224 13.10 -13.19 -18.49
N TRP A 225 13.66 -12.35 -19.38
CA TRP A 225 14.87 -11.56 -19.11
C TRP A 225 14.78 -10.66 -17.87
N ALA A 226 13.57 -10.26 -17.48
CA ALA A 226 13.29 -9.43 -16.30
C ALA A 226 12.79 -10.25 -15.10
N GLY A 227 12.80 -11.58 -15.15
CA GLY A 227 12.27 -12.44 -14.09
C GLY A 227 12.80 -12.08 -12.70
N ASP A 228 14.12 -11.93 -12.55
CA ASP A 228 14.75 -11.57 -11.27
C ASP A 228 14.30 -10.20 -10.74
N TYR A 229 14.09 -9.22 -11.63
CA TYR A 229 13.60 -7.88 -11.26
C TYR A 229 12.15 -7.93 -10.81
N ILE A 230 11.32 -8.70 -11.51
CA ILE A 230 9.91 -8.92 -11.19
C ILE A 230 9.82 -9.60 -9.83
N ALA A 231 10.55 -10.69 -9.62
CA ALA A 231 10.61 -11.43 -8.37
C ALA A 231 11.06 -10.52 -7.20
N ALA A 232 12.10 -9.72 -7.43
CA ALA A 232 12.64 -8.84 -6.40
C ALA A 232 11.68 -7.70 -6.00
N LEU A 233 10.86 -7.17 -6.91
CA LEU A 233 9.83 -6.19 -6.58
C LEU A 233 8.55 -6.85 -6.06
N ALA A 234 8.19 -8.04 -6.54
CA ALA A 234 7.07 -8.82 -6.04
C ALA A 234 7.27 -9.22 -4.57
N SER A 235 8.47 -9.71 -4.20
CA SER A 235 8.80 -10.03 -2.80
C SER A 235 8.74 -8.84 -1.83
N ARG A 236 8.70 -7.61 -2.38
CA ARG A 236 8.54 -6.36 -1.64
C ARG A 236 7.12 -5.79 -1.73
N ASN A 237 6.20 -6.55 -2.34
CA ASN A 237 4.83 -6.11 -2.60
C ASN A 237 4.73 -4.80 -3.42
N LEU A 238 5.70 -4.55 -4.30
CA LEU A 238 5.73 -3.37 -5.17
C LEU A 238 5.09 -3.63 -6.53
N VAL A 239 5.06 -4.89 -6.97
CA VAL A 239 4.33 -5.35 -8.16
C VAL A 239 3.58 -6.63 -7.86
N SER A 240 2.49 -6.86 -8.58
CA SER A 240 1.65 -8.06 -8.46
C SER A 240 1.29 -8.65 -9.82
N GLY A 241 0.89 -9.92 -9.80
CA GLY A 241 0.30 -10.59 -10.95
C GLY A 241 -1.19 -10.34 -11.08
N PHE A 242 -1.77 -11.00 -12.06
CA PHE A 242 -3.21 -11.03 -12.31
C PHE A 242 -3.88 -12.19 -11.57
N SER A 243 -5.22 -12.17 -11.52
CA SER A 243 -6.01 -13.20 -10.83
C SER A 243 -5.83 -14.62 -11.38
N ASN A 244 -5.31 -14.74 -12.61
CA ASN A 244 -4.97 -16.03 -13.24
C ASN A 244 -3.57 -16.55 -12.86
N GLY A 245 -2.85 -15.87 -11.96
CA GLY A 245 -1.51 -16.22 -11.51
C GLY A 245 -0.37 -15.77 -12.43
N SER A 246 -0.65 -15.08 -13.54
CA SER A 246 0.40 -14.56 -14.44
C SER A 246 0.84 -13.16 -14.06
N PHE A 247 2.05 -12.76 -14.43
CA PHE A 247 2.54 -11.39 -14.34
C PHE A 247 2.27 -10.58 -15.61
N GLN A 248 2.24 -11.24 -16.76
CA GLN A 248 2.15 -10.66 -18.10
C GLN A 248 3.30 -9.64 -18.36
N PRO A 249 4.56 -10.10 -18.37
CA PRO A 249 5.74 -9.23 -18.43
C PRO A 249 5.77 -8.34 -19.67
N ASP A 250 5.29 -8.83 -20.80
CA ASP A 250 5.29 -8.11 -22.07
C ASP A 250 4.05 -7.22 -22.29
N ALA A 251 3.05 -7.32 -21.40
CA ALA A 251 1.86 -6.46 -21.47
C ALA A 251 2.20 -4.99 -21.18
N PRO A 252 1.45 -4.03 -21.75
CA PRO A 252 1.59 -2.62 -21.42
C PRO A 252 1.35 -2.33 -19.93
N MET A 253 2.08 -1.37 -19.36
CA MET A 253 1.76 -0.80 -18.05
C MET A 253 0.97 0.50 -18.24
N THR A 254 -0.14 0.67 -17.50
CA THR A 254 -0.89 1.92 -17.54
C THR A 254 -0.21 3.01 -16.71
N ARG A 255 -0.53 4.28 -16.97
CA ARG A 255 0.00 5.43 -16.22
C ARG A 255 -0.42 5.39 -14.75
N ALA A 256 -1.62 4.92 -14.44
CA ALA A 256 -2.08 4.73 -13.06
C ALA A 256 -1.29 3.63 -12.33
N GLN A 257 -1.05 2.49 -12.97
CA GLN A 257 -0.21 1.42 -12.42
C GLN A 257 1.23 1.89 -12.17
N PHE A 258 1.78 2.66 -13.12
CA PHE A 258 3.11 3.24 -12.96
C PHE A 258 3.17 4.24 -11.81
N ALA A 259 2.14 5.09 -11.62
CA ALA A 259 2.06 5.99 -10.46
C ALA A 259 2.08 5.21 -9.13
N SER A 260 1.32 4.12 -9.04
CA SER A 260 1.29 3.25 -7.86
C SER A 260 2.67 2.64 -7.57
N LEU A 261 3.33 2.11 -8.60
CA LEU A 261 4.67 1.52 -8.47
C LEU A 261 5.73 2.55 -8.00
N ILE A 262 5.72 3.76 -8.56
CA ILE A 262 6.66 4.83 -8.17
C ILE A 262 6.45 5.21 -6.70
N VAL A 263 5.21 5.45 -6.30
CA VAL A 263 4.89 5.86 -4.93
C VAL A 263 5.29 4.78 -3.94
N GLY A 264 5.01 3.51 -4.25
CA GLY A 264 5.43 2.38 -3.42
C GLY A 264 6.96 2.23 -3.32
N ALA A 265 7.68 2.31 -4.46
CA ALA A 265 9.13 2.09 -4.51
C ALA A 265 9.94 3.21 -3.86
N PHE A 266 9.51 4.47 -4.03
CA PHE A 266 10.32 5.62 -3.65
C PHE A 266 9.78 6.35 -2.42
N SER A 267 8.50 6.19 -2.06
CA SER A 267 7.82 6.90 -0.95
C SER A 267 8.13 8.40 -0.98
N PRO A 268 7.87 9.08 -2.12
CA PRO A 268 8.41 10.40 -2.36
C PRO A 268 7.72 11.49 -1.53
N GLY A 269 8.50 12.49 -1.11
CA GLY A 269 7.99 13.70 -0.48
C GLY A 269 7.29 14.64 -1.45
N THR A 270 6.56 15.61 -0.91
CA THR A 270 5.86 16.64 -1.69
C THR A 270 6.82 17.78 -2.08
N ARG A 271 6.81 18.17 -3.36
CA ARG A 271 7.62 19.29 -3.91
C ARG A 271 6.78 20.38 -4.54
N ARG A 272 5.55 20.08 -4.98
CA ARG A 272 4.64 21.06 -5.57
C ARG A 272 3.21 20.89 -5.06
N PRO A 273 2.36 21.92 -5.19
CA PRO A 273 0.94 21.82 -4.82
C PRO A 273 0.21 20.71 -5.58
N ALA A 274 -0.90 20.25 -5.01
CA ALA A 274 -1.82 19.34 -5.69
C ALA A 274 -2.48 20.04 -6.88
N THR A 275 -2.90 19.25 -7.88
CA THR A 275 -3.72 19.69 -9.01
C THR A 275 -4.92 18.77 -9.15
N GLN A 276 -5.98 19.25 -9.82
CA GLN A 276 -7.11 18.39 -10.17
C GLN A 276 -6.99 17.98 -11.64
N PHE A 277 -7.13 16.69 -11.90
CA PHE A 277 -7.22 16.14 -13.24
C PHE A 277 -8.68 15.85 -13.55
N SER A 278 -9.17 16.33 -14.69
CA SER A 278 -10.58 16.23 -15.08
C SER A 278 -11.03 14.77 -15.28
N ASP A 279 -10.10 13.88 -15.59
CA ASP A 279 -10.32 12.45 -15.86
C ASP A 279 -9.91 11.52 -14.69
N VAL A 280 -9.63 12.10 -13.52
CA VAL A 280 -9.30 11.35 -12.29
C VAL A 280 -10.27 11.78 -11.19
N PRO A 281 -11.45 11.17 -11.13
CA PRO A 281 -12.41 11.45 -10.07
C PRO A 281 -11.85 11.01 -8.70
N SER A 282 -12.34 11.62 -7.63
CA SER A 282 -11.81 11.38 -6.28
C SER A 282 -11.99 9.95 -5.75
N ASP A 283 -12.94 9.22 -6.31
CA ASP A 283 -13.21 7.81 -6.04
C ASP A 283 -12.46 6.84 -6.97
N PHE A 284 -11.66 7.36 -7.91
CA PHE A 284 -10.81 6.52 -8.74
C PHE A 284 -9.72 5.86 -7.87
N TRP A 285 -9.54 4.55 -8.04
CA TRP A 285 -8.64 3.76 -7.19
C TRP A 285 -7.21 4.33 -7.06
N ALA A 286 -6.71 4.97 -8.12
CA ALA A 286 -5.35 5.52 -8.14
C ALA A 286 -5.33 7.04 -7.88
N ALA A 287 -6.45 7.70 -7.55
CA ALA A 287 -6.51 9.15 -7.44
C ALA A 287 -5.43 9.69 -6.48
N GLU A 288 -5.29 9.09 -5.33
CA GLU A 288 -4.31 9.51 -4.32
C GLU A 288 -2.87 9.26 -4.77
N VAL A 289 -2.54 8.06 -5.27
CA VAL A 289 -1.16 7.77 -5.72
C VAL A 289 -0.78 8.62 -6.94
N ILE A 290 -1.72 8.97 -7.83
CA ILE A 290 -1.52 9.92 -8.92
C ILE A 290 -1.17 11.29 -8.37
N GLN A 291 -1.92 11.78 -7.36
CA GLN A 291 -1.63 13.06 -6.71
C GLN A 291 -0.25 13.06 -6.02
N ARG A 292 0.10 11.98 -5.33
CA ARG A 292 1.42 11.82 -4.69
C ARG A 292 2.54 11.83 -5.72
N ALA A 293 2.42 11.05 -6.80
CA ALA A 293 3.39 11.00 -7.89
C ALA A 293 3.52 12.36 -8.61
N TYR A 294 2.40 13.08 -8.79
CA TYR A 294 2.38 14.43 -9.35
C TYR A 294 3.09 15.42 -8.41
N ARG A 295 2.70 15.48 -7.15
CA ARG A 295 3.26 16.41 -6.16
C ARG A 295 4.75 16.19 -5.92
N ALA A 296 5.24 14.99 -6.17
CA ALA A 296 6.65 14.60 -6.06
C ALA A 296 7.45 14.78 -7.38
N GLU A 297 6.83 15.35 -8.41
CA GLU A 297 7.44 15.63 -9.72
C GLU A 297 7.90 14.38 -10.51
N PHE A 298 7.40 13.20 -10.14
CA PHE A 298 7.59 12.01 -10.97
C PHE A 298 6.70 12.05 -12.22
N LEU A 299 5.44 12.44 -12.07
CA LEU A 299 4.48 12.44 -13.17
C LEU A 299 3.83 13.82 -13.33
N SER A 300 3.45 14.11 -14.56
CA SER A 300 2.69 15.30 -14.91
C SER A 300 1.43 14.92 -15.68
N GLY A 301 0.41 15.78 -15.64
CA GLY A 301 -0.72 15.71 -16.53
C GLY A 301 -0.42 16.32 -17.91
N PHE A 302 -1.45 16.37 -18.73
CA PHE A 302 -1.44 16.99 -20.05
C PHE A 302 -1.93 18.46 -19.97
N PRO A 303 -1.69 19.27 -21.03
CA PRO A 303 -2.10 20.67 -21.05
C PRO A 303 -3.63 20.89 -20.95
N ASP A 304 -4.43 19.88 -21.27
CA ASP A 304 -5.88 19.87 -21.18
C ASP A 304 -6.41 19.50 -19.78
N TYR A 305 -5.54 19.50 -18.78
CA TYR A 305 -5.83 19.10 -17.40
C TYR A 305 -6.25 17.64 -17.24
N THR A 306 -5.93 16.76 -18.19
CA THR A 306 -6.10 15.31 -18.02
C THR A 306 -4.82 14.64 -17.52
N PHE A 307 -4.97 13.46 -16.91
CA PHE A 307 -3.85 12.57 -16.54
C PHE A 307 -3.73 11.35 -17.46
N ALA A 308 -4.84 10.95 -18.07
CA ALA A 308 -5.00 9.73 -18.87
C ALA A 308 -4.58 8.44 -18.11
N PRO A 309 -5.21 8.11 -16.96
CA PRO A 309 -4.76 7.05 -16.06
C PRO A 309 -4.73 5.66 -16.70
N GLN A 310 -5.63 5.38 -17.63
CA GLN A 310 -5.75 4.10 -18.32
C GLN A 310 -4.83 3.97 -19.55
N ASN A 311 -4.24 5.07 -20.02
CA ASN A 311 -3.36 5.02 -21.18
C ASN A 311 -2.04 4.31 -20.82
N PRO A 312 -1.48 3.51 -21.75
CA PRO A 312 -0.17 2.91 -21.56
C PRO A 312 0.92 3.98 -21.47
N VAL A 313 1.93 3.75 -20.62
CA VAL A 313 3.07 4.63 -20.47
C VAL A 313 4.11 4.33 -21.56
N LEU A 314 4.67 5.38 -22.16
CA LEU A 314 5.77 5.25 -23.12
C LEU A 314 7.11 5.09 -22.41
N LYS A 315 8.06 4.38 -23.02
CA LYS A 315 9.40 4.20 -22.45
C LYS A 315 10.09 5.52 -22.14
N LEU A 316 9.96 6.50 -23.02
CA LEU A 316 10.45 7.85 -22.79
C LEU A 316 9.83 8.49 -21.54
N GLN A 317 8.52 8.34 -21.35
CA GLN A 317 7.83 8.89 -20.19
C GLN A 317 8.32 8.26 -18.88
N VAL A 318 8.56 6.94 -18.86
CA VAL A 318 9.13 6.24 -17.70
C VAL A 318 10.50 6.82 -17.34
N LEU A 319 11.37 6.97 -18.33
CA LEU A 319 12.74 7.50 -18.12
C LEU A 319 12.73 8.95 -17.64
N LEU A 320 11.91 9.80 -18.25
CA LEU A 320 11.75 11.20 -17.81
C LEU A 320 11.23 11.28 -16.40
N SER A 321 10.21 10.47 -16.08
CA SER A 321 9.63 10.39 -14.74
C SER A 321 10.66 10.02 -13.67
N LEU A 322 11.43 8.97 -13.90
CA LEU A 322 12.44 8.52 -12.94
C LEU A 322 13.58 9.54 -12.80
N VAL A 323 14.07 10.12 -13.91
CA VAL A 323 15.13 11.14 -13.88
C VAL A 323 14.68 12.39 -13.12
N SER A 324 13.46 12.87 -13.36
CA SER A 324 12.90 14.06 -12.70
C SER A 324 12.62 13.78 -11.24
N GLY A 325 11.81 12.77 -10.96
CA GLY A 325 11.34 12.48 -9.60
C GLY A 325 12.43 12.05 -8.62
N MET A 326 13.50 11.43 -9.12
CA MET A 326 14.68 11.08 -8.32
C MET A 326 15.79 12.15 -8.36
N GLU A 327 15.58 13.28 -9.05
CA GLU A 327 16.56 14.38 -9.23
C GLU A 327 17.93 13.92 -9.77
N LEU A 328 17.93 12.94 -10.66
CA LEU A 328 19.18 12.30 -11.10
C LEU A 328 20.14 13.24 -11.83
N MET A 329 19.64 14.31 -12.44
CA MET A 329 20.51 15.32 -13.09
C MET A 329 21.38 16.11 -12.10
N SER A 330 20.97 16.18 -10.82
CA SER A 330 21.82 16.76 -9.75
C SER A 330 22.93 15.79 -9.33
N ILE A 331 22.70 14.48 -9.47
CA ILE A 331 23.70 13.46 -9.12
C ILE A 331 24.76 13.32 -10.22
N SER A 332 24.32 13.38 -11.48
CA SER A 332 25.20 13.24 -12.65
C SER A 332 24.78 14.20 -13.76
N PRO A 333 25.55 15.28 -14.01
CA PRO A 333 25.30 16.17 -15.12
C PRO A 333 25.30 15.42 -16.45
N PRO A 334 24.41 15.79 -17.40
CA PRO A 334 24.24 15.05 -18.65
C PRO A 334 25.44 15.19 -19.59
N ASP A 335 26.00 14.05 -19.95
CA ASP A 335 26.96 13.93 -21.06
C ASP A 335 26.22 13.44 -22.31
N LEU A 336 26.03 14.31 -23.29
CA LEU A 336 25.24 14.03 -24.47
C LEU A 336 25.93 13.00 -25.41
N ASP A 337 27.22 12.77 -25.29
CA ASP A 337 27.92 11.73 -26.05
C ASP A 337 27.46 10.33 -25.69
N MET A 338 26.90 10.15 -24.51
CA MET A 338 26.24 8.90 -24.11
C MET A 338 25.12 8.47 -25.07
N LEU A 339 24.52 9.40 -25.81
CA LEU A 339 23.44 9.11 -26.75
C LEU A 339 23.97 8.47 -28.06
N ASN A 340 25.28 8.58 -28.36
CA ASN A 340 25.87 8.01 -29.57
C ASN A 340 25.81 6.49 -29.61
N ARG A 341 25.60 5.83 -28.48
CA ARG A 341 25.41 4.38 -28.40
C ARG A 341 24.08 3.87 -28.96
N TYR A 342 23.10 4.78 -29.15
CA TYR A 342 21.77 4.39 -29.64
C TYR A 342 21.68 4.61 -31.15
N SER A 343 21.43 3.54 -31.90
CA SER A 343 21.24 3.59 -33.35
C SER A 343 20.05 4.43 -33.78
N ASP A 344 19.05 4.55 -32.87
CA ASP A 344 17.83 5.32 -33.07
C ASP A 344 17.80 6.66 -32.30
N ARG A 345 18.98 7.19 -31.95
CA ARG A 345 19.11 8.47 -31.21
C ARG A 345 18.39 9.66 -31.87
N ALA A 346 18.18 9.62 -33.18
CA ALA A 346 17.42 10.65 -33.89
C ALA A 346 15.94 10.72 -33.47
N GLN A 347 15.39 9.65 -32.89
CA GLN A 347 14.04 9.59 -32.39
C GLN A 347 13.90 10.21 -30.98
N ILE A 348 15.01 10.55 -30.32
CA ILE A 348 14.99 11.18 -29.00
C ILE A 348 14.64 12.66 -29.16
N PRO A 349 13.49 13.12 -28.63
CA PRO A 349 13.12 14.53 -28.71
C PRO A 349 14.15 15.44 -28.05
N ALA A 350 14.32 16.64 -28.57
CA ALA A 350 15.33 17.60 -28.06
C ALA A 350 15.22 17.84 -26.55
N TYR A 351 13.99 17.99 -26.03
CA TYR A 351 13.72 18.21 -24.61
C TYR A 351 14.14 17.05 -23.71
N ALA A 352 14.21 15.83 -24.25
CA ALA A 352 14.50 14.62 -23.50
C ALA A 352 15.98 14.23 -23.50
N LYS A 353 16.80 14.77 -24.41
CA LYS A 353 18.18 14.34 -24.61
C LYS A 353 19.01 14.39 -23.32
N ARG A 354 18.91 15.43 -22.54
CA ARG A 354 19.65 15.60 -21.27
C ARG A 354 19.26 14.52 -20.27
N ALA A 355 17.96 14.27 -20.10
CA ALA A 355 17.47 13.25 -19.16
C ALA A 355 17.87 11.84 -19.59
N ILE A 356 17.78 11.52 -20.89
CA ILE A 356 18.20 10.21 -21.43
C ILE A 356 19.73 10.03 -21.27
N ALA A 357 20.53 11.06 -21.50
CA ALA A 357 21.97 11.01 -21.26
C ALA A 357 22.27 10.68 -19.80
N THR A 358 21.68 11.40 -18.84
CA THR A 358 21.81 11.11 -17.40
C THR A 358 21.36 9.70 -17.05
N ALA A 359 20.19 9.26 -17.55
CA ALA A 359 19.70 7.91 -17.32
C ALA A 359 20.66 6.83 -17.84
N THR A 360 21.31 7.11 -18.98
CA THR A 360 22.31 6.22 -19.58
C THR A 360 23.59 6.17 -18.74
N GLN A 361 24.11 7.32 -18.32
CA GLN A 361 25.31 7.43 -17.47
C GLN A 361 25.14 6.66 -16.15
N LEU A 362 23.97 6.80 -15.53
CA LEU A 362 23.67 6.14 -14.25
C LEU A 362 23.23 4.68 -14.43
N GLY A 363 23.14 4.17 -15.66
CA GLY A 363 22.75 2.80 -15.93
C GLY A 363 21.29 2.50 -15.56
N LEU A 364 20.38 3.46 -15.74
CA LEU A 364 18.95 3.28 -15.45
C LEU A 364 18.23 2.47 -16.55
N ILE A 365 18.82 2.36 -17.75
CA ILE A 365 18.14 1.92 -18.95
C ILE A 365 18.34 0.43 -19.21
N PHE A 366 17.24 -0.24 -19.56
CA PHE A 366 17.22 -1.59 -20.11
C PHE A 366 16.67 -1.56 -21.54
N ASN A 367 17.37 -2.19 -22.46
CA ASN A 367 16.94 -2.32 -23.84
C ASN A 367 16.91 -3.82 -24.22
N TYR A 368 15.72 -4.34 -24.37
CA TYR A 368 15.47 -5.71 -24.83
C TYR A 368 14.77 -5.66 -26.20
N PRO A 369 15.15 -6.54 -27.15
CA PRO A 369 16.31 -7.45 -27.10
C PRO A 369 17.63 -6.80 -27.50
N ASP A 370 17.66 -5.57 -28.04
CA ASP A 370 18.84 -4.91 -28.59
C ASP A 370 19.24 -3.68 -27.75
N LYS A 371 20.40 -3.76 -27.09
CA LYS A 371 20.95 -2.67 -26.27
C LYS A 371 21.19 -1.37 -27.03
N ALA A 372 21.47 -1.46 -28.32
CA ALA A 372 21.76 -0.30 -29.16
C ALA A 372 20.48 0.44 -29.61
N ARG A 373 19.29 -0.04 -29.26
CA ARG A 373 18.01 0.59 -29.61
C ARG A 373 17.25 1.02 -28.39
N LEU A 374 17.06 2.34 -28.24
CA LEU A 374 16.32 2.90 -27.12
C LEU A 374 14.80 2.73 -27.26
N THR A 375 14.29 2.85 -28.46
CA THR A 375 12.86 2.83 -28.81
C THR A 375 12.02 3.78 -27.92
N PRO A 376 12.34 5.09 -27.88
CA PRO A 376 11.79 6.00 -26.87
C PRO A 376 10.27 6.16 -26.95
N ASN A 377 9.69 6.10 -28.15
CA ASN A 377 8.28 6.32 -28.42
C ASN A 377 7.43 5.04 -28.34
N ARG A 378 8.05 3.90 -28.01
CA ARG A 378 7.34 2.62 -27.84
C ARG A 378 6.64 2.58 -26.49
N VAL A 379 5.48 1.93 -26.44
CA VAL A 379 4.83 1.57 -25.18
C VAL A 379 5.75 0.69 -24.36
N ALA A 380 5.98 1.05 -23.11
CA ALA A 380 6.80 0.26 -22.20
C ALA A 380 6.01 -0.95 -21.68
N SER A 381 6.69 -2.11 -21.66
CA SER A 381 6.13 -3.30 -21.04
C SER A 381 6.22 -3.26 -19.52
N ARG A 382 5.40 -4.05 -18.85
CA ARG A 382 5.44 -4.22 -17.39
C ARG A 382 6.85 -4.64 -16.93
N ALA A 383 7.48 -5.53 -17.65
CA ALA A 383 8.85 -5.98 -17.40
C ALA A 383 9.87 -4.83 -17.47
N GLU A 384 9.83 -4.03 -18.52
CA GLU A 384 10.75 -2.89 -18.68
C GLU A 384 10.59 -1.85 -17.58
N VAL A 385 9.34 -1.50 -17.26
CA VAL A 385 9.07 -0.54 -16.18
C VAL A 385 9.56 -1.09 -14.84
N THR A 386 9.27 -2.35 -14.54
CA THR A 386 9.70 -3.04 -13.32
C THR A 386 11.23 -3.00 -13.19
N ALA A 387 11.96 -3.38 -14.25
CA ALA A 387 13.44 -3.38 -14.24
C ALA A 387 14.00 -1.97 -14.06
N MET A 388 13.45 -0.95 -14.73
CA MET A 388 13.91 0.44 -14.60
C MET A 388 13.62 1.01 -13.21
N VAL A 389 12.47 0.72 -12.62
CA VAL A 389 12.16 1.14 -11.23
C VAL A 389 13.08 0.46 -10.23
N TYR A 390 13.31 -0.86 -10.37
CA TYR A 390 14.29 -1.56 -9.55
C TYR A 390 15.67 -0.92 -9.62
N GLN A 391 16.13 -0.61 -10.83
CA GLN A 391 17.43 0.03 -11.05
C GLN A 391 17.48 1.43 -10.42
N GLY A 392 16.39 2.18 -10.46
CA GLY A 392 16.24 3.43 -9.72
C GLY A 392 16.46 3.23 -8.21
N MET A 393 15.91 2.16 -7.64
CA MET A 393 16.12 1.82 -6.23
C MET A 393 17.59 1.42 -5.95
N VAL A 394 18.28 0.76 -6.90
CA VAL A 394 19.72 0.45 -6.81
C VAL A 394 20.55 1.75 -6.80
N ILE A 395 20.26 2.69 -7.69
CA ILE A 395 20.94 4.00 -7.76
C ILE A 395 20.81 4.75 -6.42
N LEU A 396 19.63 4.68 -5.78
CA LEU A 396 19.37 5.25 -4.45
C LEU A 396 19.84 4.37 -3.29
N LYS A 397 20.55 3.27 -3.56
CA LYS A 397 21.08 2.33 -2.55
C LYS A 397 20.00 1.68 -1.65
N LYS A 398 18.77 1.58 -2.13
CA LYS A 398 17.66 0.93 -1.39
C LYS A 398 17.65 -0.59 -1.53
N VAL A 399 18.22 -1.11 -2.61
CA VAL A 399 18.28 -2.55 -2.93
C VAL A 399 19.64 -2.91 -3.55
N PRO A 400 20.08 -4.18 -3.46
CA PRO A 400 21.30 -4.62 -4.13
C PRO A 400 21.14 -4.64 -5.65
N ALA A 401 22.25 -4.50 -6.39
CA ALA A 401 22.24 -4.57 -7.84
C ALA A 401 22.00 -6.01 -8.33
N LEU A 402 21.17 -6.16 -9.37
CA LEU A 402 21.02 -7.40 -10.15
C LEU A 402 21.72 -7.24 -11.49
N SER A 403 22.19 -8.36 -12.05
CA SER A 403 22.84 -8.37 -13.37
C SER A 403 21.82 -8.69 -14.47
N SER A 404 21.99 -8.07 -15.64
CA SER A 404 21.21 -8.42 -16.82
C SER A 404 22.04 -8.20 -18.09
N PRO A 405 21.91 -9.09 -19.08
CA PRO A 405 22.55 -8.89 -20.37
C PRO A 405 21.99 -7.66 -21.14
N TYR A 406 20.80 -7.19 -20.78
CA TYR A 406 20.10 -6.08 -21.44
C TYR A 406 20.26 -4.73 -20.71
N TRP A 407 20.97 -4.72 -19.61
CA TRP A 407 21.31 -3.51 -18.89
C TRP A 407 22.29 -2.66 -19.69
N VAL A 408 21.92 -1.40 -19.97
CA VAL A 408 22.79 -0.44 -20.65
C VAL A 408 23.69 0.22 -19.60
N ARG A 409 24.92 -0.26 -19.50
CA ARG A 409 25.93 0.32 -18.59
C ARG A 409 26.67 1.45 -19.26
N ALA A 410 27.00 2.51 -18.50
CA ALA A 410 28.02 3.45 -18.94
C ALA A 410 29.30 2.65 -19.21
N GLY A 411 29.80 2.65 -20.45
CA GLY A 411 31.11 2.10 -20.75
C GLY A 411 32.19 2.91 -20.02
N ARG A 412 33.24 2.26 -19.53
CA ARG A 412 34.48 2.93 -19.18
C ARG A 412 35.10 3.53 -20.42
#